data_11f4498a5a92b755ac575b7057441aa9
#
_entry.id   11f4498a5a92b755ac575b7057441aa9
#
_cell.length_a   1.000
_cell.length_b   1.000
_cell.length_c   1.000
_cell.angle_alpha   90.00
_cell.angle_beta   90.00
_cell.angle_gamma   90.00
#
_symmetry.space_group_name_H-M   'P 1'
#
loop_
_entity.id
_entity.type
_entity.pdbx_description
1 polymer ?
#
loop_
_entity_poly.entity_id
_entity_poly.type
_entity_poly.pdbx_seq_one_letter_code
_entity_poly.pdbx_strand_id
1 'polypeptide(L)'
;MSMPITTTRVSRDWPCQVKQPGSYDWERSAAKWLRELVPARYASYPALIKHPVLLARHAGLQVQQEIRVARTALQTARAELPMLGLPESVIEHTIKLYAAELLQLQHIARSVRAVSEALGGRGTGR
;
A
#
# COMPACT_ATOMS: atom_id res chain seq x y z
N MET A 1 -19.87 28.48 -7.03
CA MET A 1 -19.67 28.07 -6.74
C MET A 1 -19.19 27.20 -6.41
N SER A 2 -18.90 26.81 -6.30
CA SER A 2 -18.49 26.04 -6.05
C SER A 2 -18.13 25.40 -5.39
N MET A 3 -17.98 25.12 -5.00
CA MET A 3 -17.64 24.53 -4.37
C MET A 3 -17.61 23.45 -4.09
N PRO A 4 -18.00 23.19 -4.03
CA PRO A 4 -18.20 21.86 -3.69
C PRO A 4 -17.05 21.06 -3.91
N ILE A 5 -16.36 21.48 -4.63
CA ILE A 5 -15.26 20.85 -4.82
C ILE A 5 -14.58 20.40 -3.69
N THR A 6 -14.53 21.13 -2.73
CA THR A 6 -13.77 20.77 -1.57
C THR A 6 -14.27 19.56 -0.91
N THR A 7 -15.55 19.31 -1.01
CA THR A 7 -16.09 18.19 -0.29
C THR A 7 -15.79 16.88 -0.95
N THR A 8 -15.43 16.91 -2.22
CA THR A 8 -15.16 15.69 -2.90
C THR A 8 -13.70 15.41 -3.06
N ARG A 9 -12.89 16.33 -2.53
CA ARG A 9 -11.48 16.17 -2.72
C ARG A 9 -10.94 15.02 -1.95
N VAL A 10 -10.20 14.15 -2.59
CA VAL A 10 -9.50 13.08 -1.91
C VAL A 10 -8.02 13.35 -1.99
N SER A 11 -7.27 12.68 -1.16
CA SER A 11 -5.83 12.77 -1.16
C SER A 11 -5.29 12.38 -2.53
N ARG A 12 -4.22 13.04 -2.94
CA ARG A 12 -3.57 12.63 -4.18
C ARG A 12 -2.98 11.24 -4.02
N ASP A 13 -2.89 10.74 -2.80
CA ASP A 13 -2.41 9.38 -2.56
C ASP A 13 -3.54 8.36 -2.67
N TRP A 14 -4.77 8.79 -2.94
CA TRP A 14 -5.89 7.87 -3.02
C TRP A 14 -5.70 6.92 -4.19
N PRO A 15 -5.82 5.60 -3.96
CA PRO A 15 -5.59 4.65 -5.04
C PRO A 15 -6.71 4.68 -6.05
N CYS A 16 -6.37 4.55 -7.32
CA CYS A 16 -7.37 4.63 -8.36
C CYS A 16 -8.28 3.40 -8.37
N GLN A 17 -7.87 2.32 -7.75
CA GLN A 17 -8.69 1.11 -7.68
C GLN A 17 -9.82 1.22 -6.67
N VAL A 18 -9.78 2.23 -5.82
CA VAL A 18 -10.77 2.39 -4.75
C VAL A 18 -11.66 3.57 -5.08
N LYS A 19 -12.97 3.36 -5.01
CA LYS A 19 -13.92 4.43 -5.27
C LYS A 19 -13.79 5.50 -4.19
N GLN A 20 -14.18 6.71 -4.52
CA GLN A 20 -14.04 7.80 -3.57
C GLN A 20 -14.94 7.59 -2.37
N PRO A 21 -14.48 8.01 -1.20
CA PRO A 21 -15.28 7.88 0.02
C PRO A 21 -16.65 8.51 -0.17
N GLY A 22 -17.67 7.86 0.32
CA GLY A 22 -19.02 8.36 0.20
C GLY A 22 -19.76 7.89 -1.03
N SER A 23 -19.05 7.34 -2.01
CA SER A 23 -19.73 6.84 -3.17
C SER A 23 -20.24 5.43 -2.90
N TYR A 24 -21.17 5.00 -3.76
CA TYR A 24 -21.76 3.67 -3.60
C TYR A 24 -20.67 2.61 -3.68
N ASP A 25 -20.72 1.68 -2.75
CA ASP A 25 -19.77 0.56 -2.74
C ASP A 25 -18.30 0.94 -2.54
N TRP A 26 -18.03 2.16 -2.06
CA TRP A 26 -16.62 2.51 -1.92
C TRP A 26 -15.91 1.63 -0.89
N GLU A 27 -16.60 1.27 0.22
CA GLU A 27 -15.98 0.43 1.23
C GLU A 27 -15.68 -0.97 0.71
N ARG A 28 -16.55 -1.47 -0.17
CA ARG A 28 -16.32 -2.77 -0.77
C ARG A 28 -15.10 -2.72 -1.69
N SER A 29 -14.98 -1.65 -2.47
CA SER A 29 -13.82 -1.52 -3.34
C SER A 29 -12.54 -1.37 -2.51
N ALA A 30 -12.62 -0.68 -1.38
CA ALA A 30 -11.47 -0.54 -0.49
C ALA A 30 -11.06 -1.90 0.07
N ALA A 31 -12.03 -2.69 0.53
CA ALA A 31 -11.73 -4.00 1.08
C ALA A 31 -11.10 -4.90 0.04
N LYS A 32 -11.60 -4.86 -1.20
CA LYS A 32 -11.04 -5.68 -2.26
C LYS A 32 -9.58 -5.32 -2.50
N TRP A 33 -9.30 -4.02 -2.60
CA TRP A 33 -7.95 -3.54 -2.84
C TRP A 33 -7.01 -3.92 -1.68
N LEU A 34 -7.48 -3.75 -0.44
CA LEU A 34 -6.67 -4.07 0.72
C LEU A 34 -6.35 -5.56 0.80
N ARG A 35 -7.29 -6.41 0.41
CA ARG A 35 -7.04 -7.85 0.44
C ARG A 35 -5.91 -8.25 -0.49
N GLU A 36 -5.68 -7.50 -1.54
CA GLU A 36 -4.60 -7.79 -2.46
C GLU A 36 -3.24 -7.45 -1.89
N LEU A 37 -3.21 -6.68 -0.80
CA LEU A 37 -1.97 -6.25 -0.19
C LEU A 37 -1.54 -7.13 0.98
N VAL A 38 -2.37 -8.05 1.41
CA VAL A 38 -2.06 -8.94 2.54
C VAL A 38 -1.95 -10.37 2.05
N PRO A 39 -1.35 -11.25 2.87
CA PRO A 39 -1.27 -12.65 2.46
C PRO A 39 -2.65 -13.22 2.18
N ALA A 40 -2.72 -14.09 1.16
CA ALA A 40 -4.00 -14.65 0.75
C ALA A 40 -4.70 -15.39 1.88
N ARG A 41 -3.94 -15.97 2.81
CA ARG A 41 -4.55 -16.73 3.90
C ARG A 41 -5.40 -15.84 4.82
N TYR A 42 -5.21 -14.53 4.76
CA TYR A 42 -5.99 -13.62 5.60
C TYR A 42 -7.46 -13.61 5.19
N ALA A 43 -7.77 -14.07 3.98
CA ALA A 43 -9.16 -14.14 3.55
C ALA A 43 -9.99 -15.13 4.38
N SER A 44 -9.32 -16.03 5.12
CA SER A 44 -10.04 -16.98 5.97
C SER A 44 -10.24 -16.48 7.40
N TYR A 45 -9.83 -15.24 7.69
CA TYR A 45 -9.98 -14.71 9.04
C TYR A 45 -11.22 -13.82 9.10
N PRO A 46 -12.28 -14.29 9.75
CA PRO A 46 -13.56 -13.55 9.73
C PRO A 46 -13.46 -12.11 10.23
N ALA A 47 -12.64 -11.87 11.24
CA ALA A 47 -12.52 -10.52 11.77
C ALA A 47 -12.02 -9.54 10.70
N LEU A 48 -11.06 -9.98 9.89
CA LEU A 48 -10.51 -9.12 8.86
C LEU A 48 -11.51 -8.89 7.73
N ILE A 49 -12.29 -9.91 7.43
CA ILE A 49 -13.30 -9.80 6.37
C ILE A 49 -14.41 -8.86 6.79
N LYS A 50 -14.84 -8.95 8.04
CA LYS A 50 -15.98 -8.16 8.50
C LYS A 50 -15.62 -6.73 8.86
N HIS A 51 -14.36 -6.45 9.10
CA HIS A 51 -13.94 -5.12 9.58
C HIS A 51 -12.85 -4.54 8.70
N PRO A 52 -13.23 -3.82 7.65
CA PRO A 52 -12.24 -3.25 6.74
C PRO A 52 -11.20 -2.38 7.41
N VAL A 53 -11.54 -1.73 8.53
CA VAL A 53 -10.57 -0.93 9.27
C VAL A 53 -9.44 -1.81 9.78
N LEU A 54 -9.79 -3.00 10.27
CA LEU A 54 -8.77 -3.92 10.76
C LEU A 54 -7.92 -4.46 9.60
N LEU A 55 -8.57 -4.74 8.49
CA LEU A 55 -7.86 -5.18 7.31
C LEU A 55 -6.88 -4.11 6.84
N ALA A 56 -7.30 -2.83 6.89
CA ALA A 56 -6.42 -1.73 6.50
C ALA A 56 -5.21 -1.65 7.42
N ARG A 57 -5.42 -1.89 8.72
CA ARG A 57 -4.30 -1.87 9.64
C ARG A 57 -3.29 -2.95 9.28
N HIS A 58 -3.76 -4.16 8.98
CA HIS A 58 -2.87 -5.24 8.62
C HIS A 58 -2.18 -4.99 7.28
N ALA A 59 -2.89 -4.39 6.32
CA ALA A 59 -2.27 -4.04 5.05
C ALA A 59 -1.14 -3.05 5.28
N GLY A 60 -1.35 -2.06 6.16
CA GLY A 60 -0.31 -1.10 6.47
C GLY A 60 0.91 -1.75 7.09
N LEU A 61 0.69 -2.67 8.03
CA LEU A 61 1.81 -3.36 8.66
C LEU A 61 2.56 -4.22 7.64
N GLN A 62 1.83 -4.86 6.74
CA GLN A 62 2.44 -5.70 5.71
C GLN A 62 3.31 -4.85 4.77
N VAL A 63 2.79 -3.72 4.32
CA VAL A 63 3.54 -2.87 3.41
C VAL A 63 4.78 -2.31 4.11
N GLN A 64 4.67 -1.94 5.39
CA GLN A 64 5.83 -1.45 6.12
C GLN A 64 6.91 -2.52 6.23
N GLN A 65 6.49 -3.77 6.41
CA GLN A 65 7.45 -4.87 6.44
C GLN A 65 8.15 -5.00 5.10
N GLU A 66 7.39 -4.91 4.01
CA GLU A 66 7.97 -5.02 2.69
C GLU A 66 8.92 -3.87 2.38
N ILE A 67 8.61 -2.67 2.89
CA ILE A 67 9.50 -1.53 2.73
C ILE A 67 10.84 -1.82 3.42
N ARG A 68 10.80 -2.38 4.61
CA ARG A 68 12.04 -2.71 5.31
C ARG A 68 12.86 -3.73 4.53
N VAL A 69 12.19 -4.74 3.97
CA VAL A 69 12.87 -5.75 3.18
C VAL A 69 13.49 -5.12 1.94
N ALA A 70 12.73 -4.29 1.22
CA ALA A 70 13.24 -3.65 0.01
C ALA A 70 14.40 -2.72 0.32
N ARG A 71 14.31 -2.00 1.43
CA ARG A 71 15.39 -1.08 1.80
C ARG A 71 16.66 -1.85 2.13
N THR A 72 16.54 -2.94 2.87
CA THR A 72 17.70 -3.77 3.18
C THR A 72 18.31 -4.36 1.93
N ALA A 73 17.47 -4.87 1.02
CA ALA A 73 17.97 -5.44 -0.22
C ALA A 73 18.75 -4.40 -1.02
N LEU A 74 18.23 -3.18 -1.08
CA LEU A 74 18.90 -2.12 -1.82
C LEU A 74 20.21 -1.73 -1.16
N GLN A 75 20.22 -1.64 0.17
CA GLN A 75 21.40 -1.22 0.89
C GLN A 75 22.55 -2.21 0.79
N THR A 76 22.23 -3.49 0.69
CA THR A 76 23.27 -4.52 0.67
C THR A 76 23.57 -5.05 -0.72
N ALA A 77 22.85 -4.57 -1.75
CA ALA A 77 22.92 -5.16 -3.08
C ALA A 77 24.33 -5.17 -3.65
N ARG A 78 25.05 -4.06 -3.55
CA ARG A 78 26.37 -3.99 -4.18
C ARG A 78 27.39 -4.90 -3.52
N ALA A 79 27.17 -5.21 -2.25
CA ALA A 79 28.06 -6.13 -1.54
C ALA A 79 27.67 -7.58 -1.77
N GLU A 80 26.36 -7.87 -1.83
CA GLU A 80 25.88 -9.24 -1.83
C GLU A 80 25.62 -9.85 -3.20
N LEU A 81 25.11 -9.06 -4.15
CA LEU A 81 24.78 -9.62 -5.44
C LEU A 81 25.97 -10.20 -6.20
N PRO A 82 27.17 -9.55 -6.16
CA PRO A 82 28.30 -10.19 -6.86
C PRO A 82 28.63 -11.56 -6.33
N MET A 83 28.32 -11.82 -5.06
CA MET A 83 28.64 -13.11 -4.45
C MET A 83 27.76 -14.22 -5.00
N LEU A 84 26.70 -13.87 -5.72
CA LEU A 84 25.84 -14.86 -6.35
C LEU A 84 26.32 -15.26 -7.72
N GLY A 85 27.43 -14.70 -8.19
CA GLY A 85 27.95 -15.06 -9.49
C GLY A 85 27.24 -14.45 -10.66
N LEU A 86 26.54 -13.32 -10.43
CA LEU A 86 25.76 -12.70 -11.49
C LEU A 86 26.62 -11.72 -12.31
N PRO A 87 26.29 -11.58 -13.61
CA PRO A 87 26.98 -10.60 -14.44
C PRO A 87 26.71 -9.18 -13.95
N GLU A 88 27.64 -8.28 -14.21
CA GLU A 88 27.51 -6.89 -13.79
C GLU A 88 26.23 -6.25 -14.31
N SER A 89 25.85 -6.54 -15.56
CA SER A 89 24.66 -5.93 -16.13
C SER A 89 23.39 -6.36 -15.36
N VAL A 90 23.35 -7.60 -14.90
CA VAL A 90 22.21 -8.10 -14.13
C VAL A 90 22.20 -7.43 -12.77
N ILE A 91 23.36 -7.26 -12.16
CA ILE A 91 23.47 -6.60 -10.86
C ILE A 91 22.93 -5.17 -10.95
N GLU A 92 23.38 -4.40 -11.96
CA GLU A 92 22.91 -3.02 -12.08
C GLU A 92 21.41 -2.96 -12.35
N HIS A 93 20.91 -3.86 -13.18
CA HIS A 93 19.48 -3.90 -13.44
C HIS A 93 18.70 -4.22 -12.17
N THR A 94 19.21 -5.15 -11.38
CA THR A 94 18.54 -5.55 -10.14
C THR A 94 18.51 -4.42 -9.12
N ILE A 95 19.59 -3.66 -9.04
CA ILE A 95 19.63 -2.52 -8.11
C ILE A 95 18.59 -1.48 -8.50
N LYS A 96 18.45 -1.22 -9.81
CA LYS A 96 17.41 -0.29 -10.26
C LYS A 96 16.03 -0.83 -9.95
N LEU A 97 15.84 -2.14 -10.06
CA LEU A 97 14.57 -2.75 -9.74
C LEU A 97 14.26 -2.58 -8.25
N TYR A 98 15.24 -2.81 -7.38
CA TYR A 98 15.04 -2.63 -5.95
C TYR A 98 14.68 -1.19 -5.61
N ALA A 99 15.34 -0.23 -6.26
CA ALA A 99 15.04 1.17 -6.01
C ALA A 99 13.62 1.53 -6.44
N ALA A 100 13.21 1.02 -7.60
CA ALA A 100 11.87 1.27 -8.10
C ALA A 100 10.81 0.62 -7.19
N GLU A 101 11.10 -0.59 -6.73
CA GLU A 101 10.19 -1.29 -5.84
C GLU A 101 10.01 -0.53 -4.53
N LEU A 102 11.08 0.00 -3.99
CA LEU A 102 11.01 0.77 -2.75
C LEU A 102 10.11 1.99 -2.93
N LEU A 103 10.28 2.71 -4.04
CA LEU A 103 9.42 3.88 -4.30
C LEU A 103 7.97 3.49 -4.45
N GLN A 104 7.71 2.37 -5.12
CA GLN A 104 6.34 1.90 -5.30
C GLN A 104 5.71 1.53 -3.97
N LEU A 105 6.47 0.84 -3.11
CA LEU A 105 5.96 0.45 -1.80
C LEU A 105 5.68 1.65 -0.92
N GLN A 106 6.52 2.68 -1.01
CA GLN A 106 6.28 3.89 -0.25
C GLN A 106 5.01 4.59 -0.71
N HIS A 107 4.74 4.59 -2.01
CA HIS A 107 3.52 5.14 -2.53
C HIS A 107 2.31 4.34 -2.03
N ILE A 108 2.40 3.01 -2.08
CA ILE A 108 1.32 2.15 -1.60
C ILE A 108 1.07 2.40 -0.12
N ALA A 109 2.13 2.60 0.66
CA ALA A 109 1.96 2.88 2.09
C ALA A 109 1.14 4.16 2.32
N ARG A 110 1.40 5.19 1.52
CA ARG A 110 0.62 6.42 1.63
C ARG A 110 -0.83 6.20 1.22
N SER A 111 -1.04 5.37 0.19
CA SER A 111 -2.40 5.05 -0.25
C SER A 111 -3.16 4.28 0.83
N VAL A 112 -2.50 3.32 1.48
CA VAL A 112 -3.12 2.57 2.55
C VAL A 112 -3.50 3.49 3.70
N ARG A 113 -2.63 4.44 4.02
CA ARG A 113 -2.94 5.39 5.08
C ARG A 113 -4.17 6.20 4.75
N ALA A 114 -4.28 6.69 3.52
CA ALA A 114 -5.43 7.49 3.11
C ALA A 114 -6.72 6.67 3.21
N VAL A 115 -6.69 5.43 2.73
CA VAL A 115 -7.87 4.58 2.78
C VAL A 115 -8.21 4.22 4.22
N SER A 116 -7.20 3.94 5.03
CA SER A 116 -7.41 3.59 6.42
C SER A 116 -8.08 4.73 7.18
N GLU A 117 -7.64 5.95 6.94
CA GLU A 117 -8.23 7.10 7.60
C GLU A 117 -9.69 7.29 7.20
N ALA A 118 -9.97 7.06 5.91
CA ALA A 118 -11.35 7.19 5.45
C ALA A 118 -12.24 6.10 6.05
N LEU A 119 -11.73 4.89 6.13
CA LEU A 119 -12.49 3.79 6.71
C LEU A 119 -12.74 4.00 8.19
N GLY A 120 -11.80 4.62 8.87
CA GLY A 120 -11.94 4.88 10.28
C GLY A 120 -12.87 6.03 10.61
N GLY A 121 -13.41 6.69 9.59
CA GLY A 121 -14.26 7.82 9.84
C GLY A 121 -13.52 8.96 10.47
N ARG A 122 -12.21 8.96 10.32
CA ARG A 122 -11.43 9.86 11.00
C ARG A 122 -11.71 11.22 10.74
N GLY A 123 -11.88 11.62 9.80
CA GLY A 123 -12.14 13.00 9.63
C GLY A 123 -13.44 13.43 10.19
N THR A 124 -14.23 12.55 10.66
CA THR A 124 -15.45 12.98 11.18
C THR A 124 -15.29 13.37 12.54
N GLY A 125 -14.44 13.24 12.89
CA GLY A 125 -14.35 13.60 14.00
C GLY A 125 -14.46 13.40 15.12
N ARG A 126 -14.41 13.31 15.22
CA ARG A 126 -14.36 13.21 16.15
C ARG A 126 -13.74 13.53 16.47
#